data_e805f816bc35d482c80b91a998fcae26
#
_entry.id   e805f816bc35d482c80b91a998fcae26
#
_cell.length_a   1.000
_cell.length_b   1.000
_cell.length_c   1.000
_cell.angle_alpha   90.00
_cell.angle_beta   90.00
_cell.angle_gamma   90.00
#
_symmetry.space_group_name_H-M   'P 1'
#
loop_
_entity.id
_entity.type
_entity.pdbx_description
1 polymer ?
#
loop_
_entity_poly.entity_id
_entity_poly.type
_entity_poly.pdbx_seq_one_letter_code
_entity_poly.pdbx_strand_id
1 'polypeptide(L)'
;MPIRLLLLLLAALSVVLLVPASARAADYVPDEVIVHYENGTGGGVAAQVATEAGTEPLQSLPGGSAQLAIDDGDSVRETIAELQKNPNVAYAVPNWHAHAAAEATNDPESRLQWNLFGQYGINVVEAWTLAEGLGAPGGRGAVVAVIDSGVAYERRGRYRRAPDLRRSTFVRPWDFLGRDRHPNDLYGHGTHVAGTIAQTTNNGLGTAGIAYNAKIMPLRVLDAYGEGDAVDIARAVRYAVRHGADVINLSLEFPSYVRAAEIPDVVSALRYADTREVVVTAAAGNHIGHREPVAYPARARSVLAVGATTVTGCQAEYSNASADLDLMAPGGGFDAPNFEGTWDAAHCKPNSLGRPIVQQTFKRPRRVQQFGFPRNFEGTSMASPHVAAIAALVIATKRLGAHPSPTDLERHLEATAQATDRPDRYGAGLVDAAAALR
;
A
#
# COMPACT_ATOMS: atom_id res chain seq x y z
N MET A 1 -5.01 -71.43 -21.73
CA MET A 1 -5.34 -71.00 -20.38
C MET A 1 -4.88 -69.57 -20.21
N PRO A 2 -5.79 -68.57 -20.07
CA PRO A 2 -5.39 -67.19 -19.89
C PRO A 2 -5.41 -66.80 -18.39
N ILE A 3 -4.34 -66.16 -17.98
CA ILE A 3 -4.17 -65.57 -16.66
C ILE A 3 -4.92 -64.20 -16.62
N ARG A 4 -5.88 -64.12 -15.72
CA ARG A 4 -6.65 -62.86 -15.46
C ARG A 4 -5.80 -61.93 -14.62
N LEU A 5 -5.49 -60.72 -15.14
CA LEU A 5 -4.88 -59.62 -14.41
C LEU A 5 -5.96 -58.86 -13.65
N LEU A 6 -5.85 -58.86 -12.32
CA LEU A 6 -6.77 -58.12 -11.41
C LEU A 6 -6.25 -56.69 -11.21
N LEU A 7 -6.92 -55.71 -11.79
CA LEU A 7 -6.65 -54.30 -11.56
C LEU A 7 -7.34 -53.85 -10.25
N LEU A 8 -6.55 -53.58 -9.23
CA LEU A 8 -6.98 -52.89 -8.01
C LEU A 8 -6.96 -51.38 -8.24
N LEU A 9 -8.13 -50.75 -8.34
CA LEU A 9 -8.33 -49.31 -8.28
C LEU A 9 -8.20 -48.86 -6.80
N LEU A 10 -7.08 -48.21 -6.48
CA LEU A 10 -6.98 -47.42 -5.26
C LEU A 10 -7.64 -46.05 -5.50
N ALA A 11 -8.83 -45.87 -4.93
CA ALA A 11 -9.47 -44.56 -4.81
C ALA A 11 -8.75 -43.77 -3.70
N ALA A 12 -7.90 -42.82 -4.07
CA ALA A 12 -7.34 -41.86 -3.13
C ALA A 12 -8.45 -40.88 -2.70
N LEU A 13 -8.96 -41.03 -1.49
CA LEU A 13 -9.87 -40.12 -0.85
C LEU A 13 -9.07 -38.88 -0.42
N SER A 14 -9.08 -37.83 -1.21
CA SER A 14 -8.52 -36.53 -0.82
C SER A 14 -9.41 -35.89 0.24
N VAL A 15 -9.00 -36.01 1.49
CA VAL A 15 -9.59 -35.25 2.60
C VAL A 15 -9.12 -33.80 2.42
N VAL A 16 -9.99 -32.97 1.87
CA VAL A 16 -9.82 -31.51 1.92
C VAL A 16 -10.02 -31.11 3.39
N LEU A 17 -8.93 -30.91 4.12
CA LEU A 17 -8.94 -30.22 5.39
C LEU A 17 -9.37 -28.77 5.13
N LEU A 18 -10.65 -28.47 5.32
CA LEU A 18 -11.13 -27.11 5.48
C LEU A 18 -10.45 -26.55 6.75
N VAL A 19 -9.40 -25.77 6.54
CA VAL A 19 -8.84 -24.90 7.57
C VAL A 19 -9.96 -23.89 7.86
N PRO A 20 -10.48 -23.79 9.11
CA PRO A 20 -11.46 -22.78 9.43
C PRO A 20 -10.82 -21.43 9.15
N ALA A 21 -11.48 -20.59 8.31
CA ALA A 21 -11.13 -19.21 8.18
C ALA A 21 -11.04 -18.62 9.59
N SER A 22 -9.89 -18.11 9.97
CA SER A 22 -9.68 -17.46 11.26
C SER A 22 -10.79 -16.41 11.40
N ALA A 23 -11.63 -16.57 12.42
CA ALA A 23 -12.69 -15.62 12.69
C ALA A 23 -12.03 -14.25 12.91
N ARG A 24 -12.32 -13.31 12.02
CA ARG A 24 -11.96 -11.90 12.13
C ARG A 24 -12.51 -11.41 13.46
N ALA A 25 -11.72 -10.73 14.29
CA ALA A 25 -12.29 -9.92 15.35
C ALA A 25 -13.24 -8.92 14.66
N ALA A 26 -14.52 -9.00 14.99
CA ALA A 26 -15.51 -8.13 14.39
C ALA A 26 -15.21 -6.69 14.82
N ASP A 27 -15.37 -5.71 13.91
CA ASP A 27 -15.22 -4.28 14.22
C ASP A 27 -16.33 -3.78 15.17
N TYR A 28 -17.17 -4.70 15.65
CA TYR A 28 -18.29 -4.49 16.59
C TYR A 28 -18.32 -5.62 17.62
N VAL A 29 -19.01 -5.37 18.73
CA VAL A 29 -19.20 -6.35 19.81
C VAL A 29 -19.92 -7.57 19.25
N PRO A 30 -19.33 -8.78 19.32
CA PRO A 30 -19.99 -9.99 18.88
C PRO A 30 -21.32 -10.20 19.63
N ASP A 31 -22.30 -10.73 18.92
CA ASP A 31 -23.60 -11.10 19.47
C ASP A 31 -24.38 -9.94 20.13
N GLU A 32 -24.10 -8.69 19.73
CA GLU A 32 -24.81 -7.51 20.19
C GLU A 32 -25.31 -6.60 19.06
N VAL A 33 -26.51 -6.07 19.24
CA VAL A 33 -27.10 -5.08 18.34
C VAL A 33 -27.68 -3.89 19.14
N ILE A 34 -27.68 -2.71 18.54
CA ILE A 34 -28.38 -1.53 19.05
C ILE A 34 -29.64 -1.34 18.19
N VAL A 35 -30.80 -1.33 18.82
CA VAL A 35 -32.09 -1.05 18.17
C VAL A 35 -32.64 0.29 18.64
N HIS A 36 -33.21 1.05 17.73
CA HIS A 36 -34.02 2.26 18.04
C HIS A 36 -35.44 2.01 17.61
N TYR A 37 -36.37 2.18 18.56
CA TYR A 37 -37.77 1.96 18.30
C TYR A 37 -38.45 3.24 17.83
N GLU A 38 -39.49 3.10 17.03
CA GLU A 38 -40.35 4.22 16.59
C GLU A 38 -40.99 4.95 17.78
N ASN A 39 -41.16 6.27 17.63
CA ASN A 39 -41.75 7.10 18.68
C ASN A 39 -43.15 6.60 19.09
N GLY A 40 -43.35 6.35 20.38
CA GLY A 40 -44.61 5.85 20.94
C GLY A 40 -44.67 4.33 21.10
N THR A 41 -43.61 3.60 20.73
CA THR A 41 -43.50 2.18 21.00
C THR A 41 -43.40 1.93 22.49
N GLY A 42 -44.47 1.30 23.07
CA GLY A 42 -44.48 0.96 24.49
C GLY A 42 -43.51 -0.16 24.84
N GLY A 43 -42.99 -0.17 26.08
CA GLY A 43 -41.99 -1.15 26.52
C GLY A 43 -42.38 -2.61 26.34
N GLY A 44 -43.67 -2.95 26.42
CA GLY A 44 -44.16 -4.31 26.15
C GLY A 44 -44.03 -4.69 24.68
N VAL A 45 -44.29 -3.75 23.75
CA VAL A 45 -44.11 -3.98 22.32
C VAL A 45 -42.61 -4.10 21.96
N ALA A 46 -41.79 -3.24 22.55
CA ALA A 46 -40.31 -3.31 22.35
C ALA A 46 -39.75 -4.65 22.82
N ALA A 47 -40.21 -5.18 23.98
CA ALA A 47 -39.79 -6.49 24.47
C ALA A 47 -40.25 -7.64 23.56
N GLN A 48 -41.45 -7.53 23.02
CA GLN A 48 -41.95 -8.53 22.04
C GLN A 48 -41.13 -8.51 20.76
N VAL A 49 -40.82 -7.34 20.20
CA VAL A 49 -39.98 -7.18 19.00
C VAL A 49 -38.59 -7.80 19.20
N ALA A 50 -37.98 -7.54 20.37
CA ALA A 50 -36.68 -8.14 20.70
C ALA A 50 -36.73 -9.67 20.76
N THR A 51 -37.76 -10.24 21.43
CA THR A 51 -37.93 -11.68 21.54
C THR A 51 -38.21 -12.33 20.18
N GLU A 52 -39.03 -11.71 19.32
CA GLU A 52 -39.33 -12.20 17.97
C GLU A 52 -38.07 -12.23 17.06
N ALA A 53 -37.10 -11.37 17.32
CA ALA A 53 -35.83 -11.31 16.61
C ALA A 53 -34.70 -12.13 17.27
N GLY A 54 -35.02 -13.07 18.17
CA GLY A 54 -34.06 -13.95 18.84
C GLY A 54 -33.05 -13.19 19.69
N THR A 55 -33.50 -12.12 20.39
CA THR A 55 -32.65 -11.28 21.21
C THR A 55 -33.18 -11.05 22.59
N GLU A 56 -32.26 -10.84 23.55
CA GLU A 56 -32.60 -10.43 24.92
C GLU A 56 -32.15 -8.99 25.22
N PRO A 57 -32.96 -8.18 25.90
CA PRO A 57 -32.57 -6.81 26.28
C PRO A 57 -31.43 -6.81 27.32
N LEU A 58 -30.30 -6.18 27.02
CA LEU A 58 -29.21 -5.95 27.94
C LEU A 58 -29.43 -4.66 28.75
N GLN A 59 -29.75 -3.58 28.06
CA GLN A 59 -30.04 -2.28 28.70
C GLN A 59 -30.85 -1.36 27.79
N SER A 60 -31.65 -0.51 28.43
CA SER A 60 -32.30 0.61 27.74
C SER A 60 -31.34 1.79 27.61
N LEU A 61 -31.32 2.43 26.46
CA LEU A 61 -30.50 3.58 26.16
C LEU A 61 -31.37 4.86 26.10
N PRO A 62 -30.79 6.05 26.38
CA PRO A 62 -31.52 7.31 26.21
C PRO A 62 -32.08 7.47 24.79
N GLY A 63 -33.26 8.11 24.70
CA GLY A 63 -33.84 8.43 23.40
C GLY A 63 -34.64 7.31 22.72
N GLY A 64 -34.98 6.23 23.44
CA GLY A 64 -35.81 5.16 22.88
C GLY A 64 -35.05 4.04 22.18
N SER A 65 -33.76 3.95 22.42
CA SER A 65 -32.93 2.85 21.96
C SER A 65 -32.75 1.78 23.03
N ALA A 66 -32.35 0.57 22.61
CA ALA A 66 -31.94 -0.52 23.49
C ALA A 66 -30.73 -1.25 22.93
N GLN A 67 -29.89 -1.76 23.82
CA GLN A 67 -28.86 -2.72 23.51
C GLN A 67 -29.45 -4.11 23.75
N LEU A 68 -29.31 -4.99 22.76
CA LEU A 68 -29.83 -6.35 22.79
C LEU A 68 -28.69 -7.33 22.59
N ALA A 69 -28.74 -8.47 23.30
CA ALA A 69 -27.88 -9.63 23.04
C ALA A 69 -28.61 -10.59 22.09
N ILE A 70 -27.87 -11.22 21.19
CA ILE A 70 -28.38 -12.28 20.29
C ILE A 70 -28.25 -13.62 21.05
N ASP A 71 -29.32 -14.36 21.18
CA ASP A 71 -29.38 -15.61 21.96
C ASP A 71 -29.75 -16.85 21.14
N ASP A 72 -30.19 -16.68 19.91
CA ASP A 72 -30.61 -17.76 18.99
C ASP A 72 -29.45 -18.31 18.11
N GLY A 73 -28.31 -17.68 18.15
CA GLY A 73 -27.11 -18.08 17.37
C GLY A 73 -27.06 -17.48 15.96
N ASP A 74 -27.95 -16.57 15.62
CA ASP A 74 -27.89 -15.81 14.37
C ASP A 74 -26.70 -14.84 14.37
N SER A 75 -26.24 -14.46 13.20
CA SER A 75 -25.24 -13.43 13.08
C SER A 75 -25.83 -12.04 13.32
N VAL A 76 -25.00 -11.10 13.79
CA VAL A 76 -25.39 -9.68 13.96
C VAL A 76 -26.06 -9.12 12.71
N ARG A 77 -25.64 -9.50 11.52
CA ARG A 77 -26.25 -9.06 10.25
C ARG A 77 -27.64 -9.63 10.03
N GLU A 78 -27.86 -10.91 10.33
CA GLU A 78 -29.16 -11.57 10.19
C GLU A 78 -30.14 -11.00 11.19
N THR A 79 -29.77 -10.84 12.45
CA THR A 79 -30.60 -10.22 13.50
C THR A 79 -30.96 -8.77 13.15
N ILE A 80 -30.04 -7.96 12.63
CA ILE A 80 -30.35 -6.60 12.16
C ILE A 80 -31.40 -6.65 11.03
N ALA A 81 -31.22 -7.54 10.07
CA ALA A 81 -32.16 -7.66 8.96
C ALA A 81 -33.57 -8.13 9.42
N GLU A 82 -33.64 -8.94 10.48
CA GLU A 82 -34.91 -9.34 11.09
C GLU A 82 -35.56 -8.17 11.83
N LEU A 83 -34.83 -7.48 12.70
CA LEU A 83 -35.32 -6.30 13.43
C LEU A 83 -35.86 -5.22 12.49
N GLN A 84 -35.15 -4.96 11.39
CA GLN A 84 -35.54 -3.91 10.42
C GLN A 84 -36.86 -4.24 9.64
N LYS A 85 -37.35 -5.46 9.67
CA LYS A 85 -38.68 -5.80 9.08
C LYS A 85 -39.83 -5.33 9.96
N ASN A 86 -39.58 -5.10 11.25
CA ASN A 86 -40.65 -4.73 12.17
C ASN A 86 -40.98 -3.23 12.08
N PRO A 87 -42.24 -2.84 11.86
CA PRO A 87 -42.64 -1.44 11.69
C PRO A 87 -42.46 -0.57 12.94
N ASN A 88 -42.22 -1.18 14.10
CA ASN A 88 -41.93 -0.46 15.35
C ASN A 88 -40.42 -0.19 15.53
N VAL A 89 -39.57 -0.59 14.57
CA VAL A 89 -38.13 -0.38 14.58
C VAL A 89 -37.78 0.71 13.59
N ALA A 90 -37.23 1.82 14.08
CA ALA A 90 -36.72 2.92 13.25
C ALA A 90 -35.38 2.56 12.59
N TYR A 91 -34.49 1.94 13.34
CA TYR A 91 -33.24 1.34 12.84
C TYR A 91 -32.70 0.28 13.80
N ALA A 92 -31.88 -0.63 13.24
CA ALA A 92 -31.03 -1.54 14.00
C ALA A 92 -29.61 -1.50 13.39
N VAL A 93 -28.59 -1.47 14.24
CA VAL A 93 -27.18 -1.37 13.84
C VAL A 93 -26.29 -2.21 14.75
N PRO A 94 -25.08 -2.62 14.32
CA PRO A 94 -24.11 -3.26 15.20
C PRO A 94 -23.72 -2.34 16.36
N ASN A 95 -23.34 -2.92 17.50
CA ASN A 95 -22.65 -2.20 18.57
C ASN A 95 -21.17 -2.03 18.21
N TRP A 96 -20.84 -0.97 17.49
CA TRP A 96 -19.50 -0.74 16.96
C TRP A 96 -18.49 -0.44 18.05
N HIS A 97 -17.30 -1.03 17.93
CA HIS A 97 -16.16 -0.66 18.75
C HIS A 97 -15.66 0.76 18.41
N ALA A 98 -15.54 1.59 19.41
CA ALA A 98 -14.85 2.86 19.29
C ALA A 98 -13.45 2.74 19.92
N HIS A 99 -12.45 3.21 19.21
CA HIS A 99 -11.08 3.27 19.73
C HIS A 99 -10.68 4.71 19.96
N ALA A 100 -9.84 4.94 20.99
CA ALA A 100 -9.20 6.25 21.16
C ALA A 100 -8.41 6.56 19.88
N ALA A 101 -8.59 7.76 19.33
CA ALA A 101 -7.77 8.24 18.24
C ALA A 101 -6.33 8.36 18.76
N ALA A 102 -5.51 7.33 18.53
CA ALA A 102 -4.09 7.40 18.84
C ALA A 102 -3.43 8.41 17.89
N GLU A 103 -2.48 9.21 18.40
CA GLU A 103 -1.58 9.91 17.48
C GLU A 103 -0.88 8.87 16.62
N ALA A 104 -0.99 9.02 15.31
CA ALA A 104 -0.45 8.08 14.35
C ALA A 104 1.06 7.86 14.54
N THR A 105 1.77 8.91 14.97
CA THR A 105 3.22 8.92 15.24
C THR A 105 3.58 10.18 16.03
N ASN A 106 4.68 10.14 16.80
CA ASN A 106 5.21 11.31 17.49
C ASN A 106 6.17 12.17 16.64
N ASP A 107 6.27 11.89 15.36
CA ASP A 107 7.16 12.59 14.43
C ASP A 107 6.51 13.92 13.99
N PRO A 108 7.12 15.09 14.27
CA PRO A 108 6.42 16.38 14.21
C PRO A 108 5.97 16.80 12.81
N GLU A 109 6.63 16.32 11.74
CA GLU A 109 6.27 16.63 10.36
C GLU A 109 5.29 15.60 9.74
N SER A 110 4.92 14.54 10.48
CA SER A 110 3.95 13.53 10.02
C SER A 110 2.59 14.14 9.68
N ARG A 111 2.21 15.24 10.34
CA ARG A 111 1.01 16.04 10.02
C ARG A 111 0.96 16.55 8.57
N LEU A 112 2.10 16.59 7.87
CA LEU A 112 2.18 16.97 6.46
C LEU A 112 2.00 15.78 5.51
N GLN A 113 2.03 14.56 6.05
CA GLN A 113 1.96 13.31 5.28
C GLN A 113 0.51 12.86 5.08
N TRP A 114 -0.24 13.66 4.31
CA TRP A 114 -1.61 13.32 3.93
C TRP A 114 -1.71 11.96 3.23
N ASN A 115 -0.65 11.57 2.53
CA ASN A 115 -0.49 10.31 1.82
C ASN A 115 -0.55 9.08 2.74
N LEU A 116 -0.20 9.23 4.00
CA LEU A 116 -0.25 8.17 5.01
C LEU A 116 -1.52 8.21 5.85
N PHE A 117 -1.94 9.41 6.27
CA PHE A 117 -2.95 9.63 7.33
C PHE A 117 -4.22 10.34 6.84
N GLY A 118 -4.26 10.80 5.60
CA GLY A 118 -5.42 11.51 5.03
C GLY A 118 -6.53 10.56 4.57
N GLN A 119 -7.69 11.13 4.25
CA GLN A 119 -8.86 10.40 3.75
C GLN A 119 -8.54 9.53 2.51
N TYR A 120 -7.70 10.04 1.61
CA TYR A 120 -7.22 9.32 0.43
C TYR A 120 -5.74 8.91 0.59
N GLY A 121 -5.34 8.68 1.85
CA GLY A 121 -4.08 8.03 2.20
C GLY A 121 -4.20 6.51 2.14
N ILE A 122 -3.14 5.84 2.53
CA ILE A 122 -3.01 4.39 2.39
C ILE A 122 -3.44 3.60 3.63
N ASN A 123 -4.12 4.19 4.61
CA ASN A 123 -4.55 3.55 5.86
C ASN A 123 -3.40 2.91 6.67
N VAL A 124 -2.26 3.61 6.75
CA VAL A 124 -1.03 3.08 7.32
C VAL A 124 -1.10 2.77 8.82
N VAL A 125 -1.90 3.53 9.59
CA VAL A 125 -1.97 3.38 11.06
C VAL A 125 -2.51 2.00 11.45
N GLU A 126 -3.61 1.61 10.83
CA GLU A 126 -4.19 0.29 11.02
C GLU A 126 -3.24 -0.80 10.50
N ALA A 127 -2.59 -0.57 9.35
CA ALA A 127 -1.59 -1.49 8.82
C ALA A 127 -0.43 -1.73 9.80
N TRP A 128 0.05 -0.69 10.51
CA TRP A 128 1.08 -0.87 11.53
C TRP A 128 0.61 -1.71 12.70
N THR A 129 -0.62 -1.48 13.17
CA THR A 129 -1.24 -2.28 14.24
C THR A 129 -1.37 -3.76 13.83
N LEU A 130 -1.85 -4.01 12.61
CA LEU A 130 -1.95 -5.36 12.06
C LEU A 130 -0.56 -6.02 11.91
N ALA A 131 0.41 -5.30 11.38
CA ALA A 131 1.78 -5.81 11.20
C ALA A 131 2.45 -6.14 12.55
N GLU A 132 2.20 -5.35 13.59
CA GLU A 132 2.67 -5.63 14.95
C GLU A 132 2.01 -6.89 15.51
N GLY A 133 0.69 -7.02 15.39
CA GLY A 133 -0.05 -8.21 15.82
C GLY A 133 0.38 -9.48 15.08
N LEU A 134 0.85 -9.35 13.84
CA LEU A 134 1.41 -10.46 13.03
C LEU A 134 2.92 -10.69 13.29
N GLY A 135 3.53 -10.01 14.25
CA GLY A 135 4.93 -10.20 14.65
C GLY A 135 5.98 -9.54 13.73
N ALA A 136 5.55 -8.70 12.79
CA ALA A 136 6.43 -8.01 11.86
C ALA A 136 6.26 -6.48 11.89
N PRO A 137 6.39 -5.81 13.06
CA PRO A 137 6.14 -4.39 13.19
C PRO A 137 6.95 -3.58 12.17
N GLY A 138 6.26 -2.74 11.41
CA GLY A 138 6.88 -1.89 10.39
C GLY A 138 7.67 -2.65 9.33
N GLY A 139 7.25 -3.86 8.95
CA GLY A 139 7.89 -4.65 7.89
C GLY A 139 9.23 -5.27 8.29
N ARG A 140 9.46 -5.53 9.59
CA ARG A 140 10.69 -6.12 10.10
C ARG A 140 11.01 -7.46 9.41
N GLY A 141 12.18 -7.53 8.81
CA GLY A 141 12.66 -8.71 8.10
C GLY A 141 12.76 -8.50 6.60
N ALA A 142 11.86 -7.74 5.99
CA ALA A 142 11.88 -7.47 4.57
C ALA A 142 13.08 -6.60 4.14
N VAL A 143 13.53 -6.79 2.90
CA VAL A 143 14.59 -6.02 2.24
C VAL A 143 14.03 -5.36 0.99
N VAL A 144 14.05 -4.02 0.94
CA VAL A 144 13.62 -3.25 -0.22
C VAL A 144 14.83 -2.62 -0.90
N ALA A 145 15.08 -2.98 -2.15
CA ALA A 145 16.08 -2.33 -2.97
C ALA A 145 15.52 -1.04 -3.57
N VAL A 146 16.21 0.06 -3.34
CA VAL A 146 15.92 1.38 -3.92
C VAL A 146 16.94 1.63 -5.02
N ILE A 147 16.51 1.44 -6.27
CA ILE A 147 17.33 1.67 -7.48
C ILE A 147 17.02 3.09 -7.97
N ASP A 148 17.91 4.04 -7.65
CA ASP A 148 17.64 5.47 -7.76
C ASP A 148 18.95 6.30 -7.80
N SER A 149 18.90 7.56 -7.40
CA SER A 149 20.07 8.49 -7.31
C SER A 149 21.00 8.21 -6.10
N GLY A 150 20.77 7.11 -5.37
CA GLY A 150 21.42 6.80 -4.11
C GLY A 150 20.63 7.23 -2.90
N VAL A 151 21.18 7.06 -1.70
CA VAL A 151 20.54 7.42 -0.43
C VAL A 151 21.54 8.14 0.47
N ALA A 152 21.08 9.13 1.23
CA ALA A 152 21.89 9.79 2.27
C ALA A 152 21.97 8.92 3.54
N TYR A 153 22.64 7.77 3.45
CA TYR A 153 22.61 6.71 4.47
C TYR A 153 23.85 6.64 5.36
N GLU A 154 24.97 7.28 4.96
CA GLU A 154 26.21 7.20 5.70
C GLU A 154 26.87 8.58 5.94
N ARG A 155 27.83 8.59 6.86
CA ARG A 155 28.74 9.74 7.07
C ARG A 155 30.10 9.43 6.47
N ARG A 156 30.41 10.02 5.31
CA ARG A 156 31.69 9.79 4.58
C ARG A 156 32.13 11.06 3.83
N GLY A 157 33.30 11.58 4.15
CA GLY A 157 33.81 12.82 3.54
C GLY A 157 32.80 13.97 3.66
N ARG A 158 32.32 14.49 2.54
CA ARG A 158 31.29 15.55 2.49
C ARG A 158 29.87 15.04 2.73
N TYR A 159 29.62 13.75 2.58
CA TYR A 159 28.31 13.17 2.74
C TYR A 159 27.91 13.09 4.21
N ARG A 160 26.65 13.25 4.46
CA ARG A 160 26.05 13.08 5.79
C ARG A 160 24.85 12.16 5.69
N ARG A 161 24.67 11.33 6.70
CA ARG A 161 23.45 10.55 6.85
C ARG A 161 22.28 11.49 7.17
N ALA A 162 21.16 11.29 6.49
CA ALA A 162 19.94 12.02 6.79
C ALA A 162 19.55 11.82 8.26
N PRO A 163 19.28 12.90 9.02
CA PRO A 163 19.01 12.82 10.45
C PRO A 163 17.92 11.82 10.81
N ASP A 164 16.88 11.77 10.00
CA ASP A 164 15.71 10.93 10.24
C ASP A 164 15.80 9.51 9.63
N LEU A 165 16.92 9.17 9.04
CA LEU A 165 17.28 7.79 8.66
C LEU A 165 18.26 7.13 9.63
N ARG A 166 18.47 7.70 10.84
CA ARG A 166 19.52 7.25 11.77
C ARG A 166 19.32 5.82 12.24
N ARG A 167 18.08 5.38 12.46
CA ARG A 167 17.75 4.03 12.93
C ARG A 167 17.41 3.08 11.80
N SER A 168 17.25 3.57 10.57
CA SER A 168 16.99 2.73 9.41
C SER A 168 18.19 1.83 9.12
N THR A 169 17.91 0.60 8.74
CA THR A 169 18.92 -0.41 8.44
C THR A 169 19.25 -0.41 6.95
N PHE A 170 20.52 -0.30 6.62
CA PHE A 170 20.99 -0.35 5.24
C PHE A 170 21.82 -1.61 5.01
N VAL A 171 21.57 -2.29 3.89
CA VAL A 171 22.23 -3.55 3.53
C VAL A 171 22.72 -3.53 2.08
N ARG A 172 23.84 -4.18 1.83
CA ARG A 172 24.34 -4.43 0.46
C ARG A 172 24.35 -3.19 -0.46
N PRO A 173 24.80 -2.01 0.00
CA PRO A 173 24.82 -0.80 -0.82
C PRO A 173 25.75 -0.97 -2.02
N TRP A 174 25.38 -0.39 -3.19
CA TRP A 174 26.23 -0.38 -4.37
C TRP A 174 25.98 0.84 -5.26
N ASP A 175 27.06 1.47 -5.70
CA ASP A 175 27.06 2.58 -6.66
C ASP A 175 27.53 2.08 -8.04
N PHE A 176 26.60 2.01 -9.02
CA PHE A 176 26.91 1.54 -10.37
C PHE A 176 27.68 2.59 -11.17
N LEU A 177 27.47 3.89 -10.89
CA LEU A 177 28.20 4.99 -11.53
C LEU A 177 29.62 5.12 -10.97
N GLY A 178 29.74 5.08 -9.64
CA GLY A 178 31.03 5.14 -8.94
C GLY A 178 31.79 3.81 -8.93
N ARG A 179 31.10 2.69 -9.20
CA ARG A 179 31.62 1.31 -9.14
C ARG A 179 32.21 0.96 -7.77
N ASP A 180 31.52 1.41 -6.71
CA ASP A 180 31.92 1.17 -5.32
C ASP A 180 30.72 0.84 -4.42
N ARG A 181 30.96 0.74 -3.11
CA ARG A 181 29.91 0.40 -2.12
C ARG A 181 29.32 1.62 -1.42
N HIS A 182 29.41 2.80 -2.05
CA HIS A 182 29.04 4.08 -1.43
C HIS A 182 28.00 4.84 -2.27
N PRO A 183 26.79 4.31 -2.49
CA PRO A 183 25.73 4.92 -3.27
C PRO A 183 25.12 6.14 -2.57
N ASN A 184 25.98 7.12 -2.24
CA ASN A 184 25.53 8.36 -1.63
C ASN A 184 24.77 9.21 -2.64
N ASP A 185 23.63 9.72 -2.20
CA ASP A 185 22.76 10.56 -2.99
C ASP A 185 23.41 11.94 -3.25
N LEU A 186 23.23 12.45 -4.47
CA LEU A 186 23.64 13.80 -4.88
C LEU A 186 22.46 14.64 -5.37
N TYR A 187 21.34 14.00 -5.69
CA TYR A 187 20.14 14.62 -6.25
C TYR A 187 19.08 14.87 -5.18
N GLY A 188 18.90 13.90 -4.29
CA GLY A 188 17.92 13.96 -3.19
C GLY A 188 16.67 13.14 -3.44
N HIS A 189 16.47 12.64 -4.66
CA HIS A 189 15.30 11.86 -5.05
C HIS A 189 15.30 10.49 -4.38
N GLY A 190 16.37 9.72 -4.49
CA GLY A 190 16.45 8.40 -3.87
C GLY A 190 16.44 8.43 -2.33
N THR A 191 16.90 9.53 -1.71
CA THR A 191 16.76 9.74 -0.26
C THR A 191 15.29 9.95 0.11
N HIS A 192 14.52 10.70 -0.68
CA HIS A 192 13.09 10.90 -0.49
C HIS A 192 12.31 9.58 -0.65
N VAL A 193 12.58 8.85 -1.72
CA VAL A 193 11.99 7.54 -2.01
C VAL A 193 12.26 6.54 -0.87
N ALA A 194 13.52 6.43 -0.43
CA ALA A 194 13.88 5.58 0.71
C ALA A 194 13.18 6.02 2.01
N GLY A 195 12.95 7.32 2.18
CA GLY A 195 12.19 7.88 3.29
C GLY A 195 10.73 7.42 3.29
N THR A 196 10.05 7.47 2.15
CA THR A 196 8.66 6.98 2.02
C THR A 196 8.58 5.51 2.43
N ILE A 197 9.57 4.69 2.05
CA ILE A 197 9.60 3.28 2.42
C ILE A 197 9.92 3.11 3.91
N ALA A 198 11.03 3.65 4.41
CA ALA A 198 11.58 3.25 5.70
C ALA A 198 12.20 4.42 6.52
N GLN A 199 11.61 5.61 6.45
CA GLN A 199 11.96 6.68 7.38
C GLN A 199 11.81 6.18 8.83
N THR A 200 12.70 6.61 9.71
CA THR A 200 12.61 6.22 11.12
C THR A 200 11.35 6.81 11.74
N THR A 201 10.43 5.96 12.16
CA THR A 201 9.12 6.36 12.70
C THR A 201 9.13 6.31 14.23
N ASN A 202 8.32 7.15 14.87
CA ASN A 202 8.21 7.27 16.33
C ASN A 202 9.56 7.60 17.01
N ASN A 203 10.32 8.52 16.43
CA ASN A 203 11.59 8.97 16.97
C ASN A 203 11.58 10.43 17.46
N GLY A 204 10.43 11.13 17.36
CA GLY A 204 10.25 12.54 17.70
C GLY A 204 10.93 13.48 16.72
N LEU A 205 11.25 13.01 15.52
CA LEU A 205 11.99 13.78 14.51
C LEU A 205 11.42 13.52 13.11
N GLY A 206 11.13 14.60 12.39
CA GLY A 206 10.82 14.54 10.96
C GLY A 206 9.48 13.88 10.62
N THR A 207 9.54 12.88 9.76
CA THR A 207 8.40 12.21 9.10
C THR A 207 8.40 10.71 9.36
N ALA A 208 7.29 10.03 9.02
CA ALA A 208 7.19 8.58 9.13
C ALA A 208 7.48 7.88 7.79
N GLY A 209 8.01 6.66 7.86
CA GLY A 209 8.09 5.71 6.75
C GLY A 209 7.05 4.59 6.89
N ILE A 210 6.59 4.04 5.79
CA ILE A 210 5.51 3.04 5.75
C ILE A 210 5.99 1.71 6.35
N ALA A 211 7.08 1.17 5.83
CA ALA A 211 7.72 -0.05 6.31
C ALA A 211 9.00 0.31 7.10
N TYR A 212 8.84 1.07 8.19
CA TYR A 212 9.92 1.75 8.91
C TYR A 212 10.98 0.83 9.54
N ASN A 213 10.71 -0.47 9.65
CA ASN A 213 11.67 -1.48 10.10
C ASN A 213 12.17 -2.40 8.97
N ALA A 214 11.75 -2.18 7.72
CA ALA A 214 12.34 -2.85 6.58
C ALA A 214 13.80 -2.40 6.38
N LYS A 215 14.61 -3.27 5.79
CA LYS A 215 15.99 -2.95 5.42
C LYS A 215 16.00 -2.33 4.03
N ILE A 216 16.72 -1.24 3.86
CA ILE A 216 16.93 -0.62 2.55
C ILE A 216 18.24 -1.13 1.93
N MET A 217 18.18 -1.52 0.67
CA MET A 217 19.34 -1.79 -0.18
C MET A 217 19.52 -0.62 -1.16
N PRO A 218 20.38 0.36 -0.87
CA PRO A 218 20.57 1.51 -1.75
C PRO A 218 21.41 1.12 -2.96
N LEU A 219 20.88 1.35 -4.16
CA LEU A 219 21.54 1.04 -5.43
C LEU A 219 21.50 2.28 -6.32
N ARG A 220 22.67 2.92 -6.52
CA ARG A 220 22.73 4.14 -7.29
C ARG A 220 22.96 3.86 -8.76
N VAL A 221 22.00 4.31 -9.59
CA VAL A 221 22.03 4.25 -11.06
C VAL A 221 21.75 5.61 -11.71
N LEU A 222 21.27 6.60 -10.92
CA LEU A 222 21.01 7.95 -11.40
C LEU A 222 22.08 8.91 -10.86
N ASP A 223 22.47 9.86 -11.67
CA ASP A 223 23.50 10.85 -11.35
C ASP A 223 22.96 12.03 -10.52
N ALA A 224 23.74 13.12 -10.43
CA ALA A 224 23.37 14.32 -9.69
C ALA A 224 22.29 15.17 -10.39
N TYR A 225 21.84 14.77 -11.56
CA TYR A 225 20.80 15.40 -12.34
C TYR A 225 19.53 14.53 -12.43
N GLY A 226 19.59 13.28 -11.91
CA GLY A 226 18.52 12.32 -11.98
C GLY A 226 18.53 11.50 -13.28
N GLU A 227 19.66 11.48 -13.99
CA GLU A 227 19.81 10.75 -15.25
C GLU A 227 20.61 9.47 -15.06
N GLY A 228 20.25 8.40 -15.80
CA GLY A 228 20.90 7.10 -15.76
C GLY A 228 20.71 6.32 -17.05
N ASP A 229 21.41 5.20 -17.19
CA ASP A 229 21.34 4.38 -18.40
C ASP A 229 20.74 2.98 -18.17
N ALA A 230 20.24 2.38 -19.24
CA ALA A 230 19.60 1.07 -19.23
C ALA A 230 20.53 -0.07 -18.73
N VAL A 231 21.83 0.04 -18.96
CA VAL A 231 22.81 -1.00 -18.60
C VAL A 231 22.97 -1.06 -17.09
N ASP A 232 23.14 0.10 -16.45
CA ASP A 232 23.30 0.16 -15.00
C ASP A 232 22.00 -0.14 -14.26
N ILE A 233 20.83 0.23 -14.82
CA ILE A 233 19.51 -0.20 -14.32
C ILE A 233 19.38 -1.73 -14.37
N ALA A 234 19.69 -2.37 -15.50
CA ALA A 234 19.62 -3.82 -15.63
C ALA A 234 20.60 -4.54 -14.68
N ARG A 235 21.80 -3.99 -14.49
CA ARG A 235 22.79 -4.51 -13.54
C ARG A 235 22.30 -4.38 -12.09
N ALA A 236 21.66 -3.26 -11.75
CA ALA A 236 21.14 -3.01 -10.41
C ALA A 236 19.99 -3.96 -10.05
N VAL A 237 19.05 -4.20 -10.97
CA VAL A 237 17.98 -5.19 -10.78
C VAL A 237 18.59 -6.59 -10.52
N ARG A 238 19.53 -7.03 -11.36
CA ARG A 238 20.19 -8.33 -11.15
C ARG A 238 21.02 -8.39 -9.86
N TYR A 239 21.62 -7.27 -9.45
CA TYR A 239 22.33 -7.17 -8.18
C TYR A 239 21.36 -7.32 -7.00
N ALA A 240 20.24 -6.59 -6.99
CA ALA A 240 19.23 -6.64 -5.96
C ALA A 240 18.75 -8.08 -5.72
N VAL A 241 18.37 -8.77 -6.79
CA VAL A 241 17.94 -10.18 -6.76
C VAL A 241 19.00 -11.10 -6.14
N ARG A 242 20.24 -11.00 -6.62
CA ARG A 242 21.35 -11.85 -6.13
C ARG A 242 21.76 -11.57 -4.68
N HIS A 243 21.41 -10.42 -4.15
CA HIS A 243 21.76 -10.00 -2.79
C HIS A 243 20.58 -10.02 -1.82
N GLY A 244 19.47 -10.68 -2.22
CA GLY A 244 18.36 -10.98 -1.32
C GLY A 244 17.43 -9.79 -1.06
N ALA A 245 17.13 -9.02 -2.09
CA ALA A 245 16.00 -8.12 -2.05
C ALA A 245 14.70 -8.91 -2.17
N ASP A 246 13.71 -8.58 -1.34
CA ASP A 246 12.35 -9.12 -1.44
C ASP A 246 11.51 -8.26 -2.40
N VAL A 247 11.77 -6.95 -2.37
CA VAL A 247 11.10 -5.95 -3.23
C VAL A 247 12.14 -5.05 -3.88
N ILE A 248 11.93 -4.68 -5.14
CA ILE A 248 12.70 -3.69 -5.88
C ILE A 248 11.78 -2.52 -6.22
N ASN A 249 12.15 -1.31 -5.82
CA ASN A 249 11.49 -0.09 -6.23
C ASN A 249 12.27 0.63 -7.32
N LEU A 250 11.60 0.92 -8.44
CA LEU A 250 12.11 1.66 -9.60
C LEU A 250 11.32 2.96 -9.76
N SER A 251 11.72 3.99 -9.02
CA SER A 251 11.14 5.34 -9.16
C SER A 251 11.80 6.10 -10.31
N LEU A 252 11.80 5.48 -11.49
CA LEU A 252 12.41 6.01 -12.71
C LEU A 252 11.63 5.53 -13.94
N GLU A 253 11.78 6.23 -15.06
CA GLU A 253 11.11 5.92 -16.30
C GLU A 253 12.03 6.12 -17.51
N PHE A 254 11.76 5.39 -18.58
CA PHE A 254 12.25 5.71 -19.92
C PHE A 254 11.20 6.58 -20.64
N PRO A 255 11.58 7.34 -21.68
CA PRO A 255 10.59 8.05 -22.50
C PRO A 255 9.44 7.11 -22.95
N SER A 256 8.20 7.59 -22.93
CA SER A 256 7.00 6.76 -23.17
C SER A 256 6.99 6.03 -24.53
N TYR A 257 7.73 6.56 -25.51
CA TYR A 257 7.89 5.94 -26.84
C TYR A 257 8.88 4.79 -26.88
N VAL A 258 9.70 4.58 -25.84
CA VAL A 258 10.67 3.45 -25.78
C VAL A 258 9.93 2.12 -25.68
N ARG A 259 10.34 1.15 -26.50
CA ARG A 259 9.75 -0.17 -26.57
C ARG A 259 10.67 -1.21 -25.94
N ALA A 260 10.10 -2.33 -25.52
CA ALA A 260 10.83 -3.47 -24.92
C ALA A 260 12.05 -3.92 -25.74
N ALA A 261 11.93 -3.87 -27.07
CA ALA A 261 12.99 -4.28 -27.98
C ALA A 261 14.21 -3.33 -27.98
N GLU A 262 14.05 -2.12 -27.46
CA GLU A 262 15.11 -1.10 -27.40
C GLU A 262 15.87 -1.15 -26.07
N ILE A 263 15.31 -1.84 -25.06
CA ILE A 263 15.91 -2.03 -23.72
C ILE A 263 15.90 -3.52 -23.31
N PRO A 264 16.40 -4.44 -24.15
CA PRO A 264 16.25 -5.88 -23.93
C PRO A 264 16.93 -6.36 -22.64
N ASP A 265 18.03 -5.73 -22.21
CA ASP A 265 18.73 -6.08 -20.99
C ASP A 265 17.92 -5.72 -19.72
N VAL A 266 17.22 -4.58 -19.73
CA VAL A 266 16.31 -4.20 -18.65
C VAL A 266 15.16 -5.19 -18.56
N VAL A 267 14.47 -5.45 -19.68
CA VAL A 267 13.37 -6.42 -19.74
C VAL A 267 13.81 -7.82 -19.27
N SER A 268 15.01 -8.25 -19.71
CA SER A 268 15.59 -9.51 -19.24
C SER A 268 15.91 -9.54 -17.76
N ALA A 269 16.36 -8.40 -17.19
CA ALA A 269 16.64 -8.31 -15.75
C ALA A 269 15.33 -8.32 -14.91
N LEU A 270 14.27 -7.68 -15.39
CA LEU A 270 12.95 -7.72 -14.75
C LEU A 270 12.35 -9.13 -14.73
N ARG A 271 12.41 -9.84 -15.87
CA ARG A 271 12.01 -11.27 -15.92
C ARG A 271 12.85 -12.14 -14.98
N TYR A 272 14.14 -11.83 -14.84
CA TYR A 272 15.00 -12.56 -13.90
C TYR A 272 14.55 -12.31 -12.45
N ALA A 273 14.15 -11.09 -12.10
CA ALA A 273 13.57 -10.80 -10.76
C ALA A 273 12.31 -11.64 -10.52
N ASP A 274 11.40 -11.67 -11.48
CA ASP A 274 10.17 -12.45 -11.43
C ASP A 274 10.44 -13.96 -11.22
N THR A 275 11.34 -14.55 -12.03
CA THR A 275 11.73 -15.98 -11.88
C THR A 275 12.43 -16.32 -10.55
N ARG A 276 12.80 -15.31 -9.79
CA ARG A 276 13.41 -15.41 -8.45
C ARG A 276 12.49 -14.95 -7.34
N GLU A 277 11.20 -14.79 -7.63
CA GLU A 277 10.17 -14.39 -6.69
C GLU A 277 10.45 -13.04 -6.00
N VAL A 278 11.13 -12.12 -6.70
CA VAL A 278 11.38 -10.76 -6.25
C VAL A 278 10.37 -9.82 -6.88
N VAL A 279 9.60 -9.15 -6.05
CA VAL A 279 8.57 -8.20 -6.49
C VAL A 279 9.22 -6.92 -6.99
N VAL A 280 8.75 -6.40 -8.12
CA VAL A 280 9.22 -5.13 -8.68
C VAL A 280 8.06 -4.16 -8.78
N THR A 281 8.20 -2.98 -8.20
CA THR A 281 7.29 -1.85 -8.38
C THR A 281 7.97 -0.76 -9.20
N ALA A 282 7.24 -0.10 -10.08
CA ALA A 282 7.81 0.99 -10.85
C ALA A 282 6.81 2.12 -11.11
N ALA A 283 7.36 3.32 -11.27
CA ALA A 283 6.62 4.53 -11.60
C ALA A 283 6.02 4.43 -13.01
N ALA A 284 4.72 4.71 -13.15
CA ALA A 284 4.01 4.63 -14.43
C ALA A 284 4.48 5.66 -15.47
N GLY A 285 5.09 6.75 -15.02
CA GLY A 285 5.57 7.85 -15.86
C GLY A 285 4.85 9.18 -15.59
N ASN A 286 5.52 10.29 -15.94
CA ASN A 286 5.11 11.64 -15.59
C ASN A 286 4.97 12.54 -16.83
N HIS A 287 4.18 12.10 -17.81
CA HIS A 287 3.96 12.88 -19.05
C HIS A 287 2.62 13.61 -19.00
N ILE A 288 2.68 14.92 -19.05
CA ILE A 288 1.50 15.77 -19.04
C ILE A 288 0.63 15.47 -20.27
N GLY A 289 -0.62 15.08 -20.07
CA GLY A 289 -1.54 14.84 -21.19
C GLY A 289 -2.50 13.68 -21.03
N HIS A 290 -2.41 12.90 -19.95
CA HIS A 290 -3.36 11.84 -19.50
C HIS A 290 -3.62 10.68 -20.46
N ARG A 291 -3.01 10.66 -21.64
CA ARG A 291 -3.17 9.60 -22.65
C ARG A 291 -1.86 8.92 -22.98
N GLU A 292 -0.78 9.29 -22.30
CA GLU A 292 0.48 8.62 -22.50
C GLU A 292 0.43 7.24 -21.85
N PRO A 293 0.87 6.21 -22.57
CA PRO A 293 0.91 4.87 -22.03
C PRO A 293 1.87 4.78 -20.84
N VAL A 294 1.65 3.81 -19.97
CA VAL A 294 2.61 3.46 -18.92
C VAL A 294 4.01 3.31 -19.51
N ALA A 295 5.00 3.97 -18.94
CA ALA A 295 6.37 3.95 -19.42
C ALA A 295 7.10 2.67 -18.95
N TYR A 296 8.19 2.28 -19.64
CA TYR A 296 9.11 1.29 -19.09
C TYR A 296 9.94 1.93 -17.96
N PRO A 297 10.30 1.18 -16.90
CA PRO A 297 10.13 -0.28 -16.76
C PRO A 297 8.74 -0.73 -16.29
N ALA A 298 7.86 0.16 -15.87
CA ALA A 298 6.55 -0.19 -15.30
C ALA A 298 5.68 -1.01 -16.28
N ARG A 299 5.71 -0.71 -17.59
CA ARG A 299 4.98 -1.48 -18.61
C ARG A 299 5.39 -2.95 -18.75
N ALA A 300 6.44 -3.40 -18.11
CA ALA A 300 6.86 -4.80 -18.21
C ALA A 300 5.90 -5.68 -17.39
N ARG A 301 5.43 -6.79 -17.97
CA ARG A 301 4.41 -7.70 -17.37
C ARG A 301 4.74 -8.22 -15.96
N SER A 302 6.01 -8.24 -15.59
CA SER A 302 6.49 -8.71 -14.29
C SER A 302 6.76 -7.57 -13.32
N VAL A 303 6.15 -6.41 -13.52
CA VAL A 303 6.35 -5.21 -12.73
C VAL A 303 5.00 -4.62 -12.37
N LEU A 304 4.79 -4.32 -11.11
CA LEU A 304 3.65 -3.56 -10.63
C LEU A 304 3.78 -2.09 -11.08
N ALA A 305 2.97 -1.71 -12.05
CA ALA A 305 2.91 -0.35 -12.57
C ALA A 305 2.10 0.55 -11.63
N VAL A 306 2.72 1.60 -11.11
CA VAL A 306 2.12 2.46 -10.10
C VAL A 306 1.88 3.86 -10.62
N GLY A 307 0.62 4.25 -10.76
CA GLY A 307 0.19 5.61 -11.06
C GLY A 307 0.05 6.47 -9.80
N ALA A 308 -0.14 7.76 -10.01
CA ALA A 308 -0.16 8.76 -8.94
C ALA A 308 -1.55 9.34 -8.68
N THR A 309 -1.97 9.37 -7.39
CA THR A 309 -3.13 10.13 -6.93
C THR A 309 -2.73 11.41 -6.19
N THR A 310 -3.64 12.37 -6.20
CA THR A 310 -3.57 13.62 -5.45
C THR A 310 -4.20 13.47 -4.05
N VAL A 311 -4.15 14.53 -3.25
CA VAL A 311 -4.77 14.59 -1.93
C VAL A 311 -6.30 14.40 -1.93
N THR A 312 -6.93 14.58 -3.07
CA THR A 312 -8.38 14.38 -3.28
C THR A 312 -8.71 12.96 -3.77
N GLY A 313 -7.71 12.09 -3.91
CA GLY A 313 -7.87 10.73 -4.43
C GLY A 313 -7.99 10.65 -5.96
N CYS A 314 -7.86 11.79 -6.65
CA CYS A 314 -7.94 11.86 -8.10
C CYS A 314 -6.62 11.46 -8.77
N GLN A 315 -6.67 11.04 -10.03
CA GLN A 315 -5.46 10.89 -10.83
C GLN A 315 -4.71 12.23 -10.89
N ALA A 316 -3.40 12.21 -10.67
CA ALA A 316 -2.59 13.40 -10.82
C ALA A 316 -2.42 13.79 -12.32
N GLU A 317 -2.36 15.10 -12.59
CA GLU A 317 -2.33 15.64 -13.96
C GLU A 317 -1.17 15.11 -14.82
N TYR A 318 -0.07 14.74 -14.19
CA TYR A 318 1.12 14.21 -14.86
C TYR A 318 1.11 12.69 -15.01
N SER A 319 0.27 11.96 -14.25
CA SER A 319 0.34 10.50 -14.17
C SER A 319 -0.06 9.83 -15.47
N ASN A 320 0.86 9.06 -16.06
CA ASN A 320 0.53 8.17 -17.15
C ASN A 320 -0.50 7.13 -16.71
N ALA A 321 -1.37 6.73 -17.66
CA ALA A 321 -2.37 5.71 -17.46
C ALA A 321 -2.68 4.97 -18.76
N SER A 322 -2.84 3.66 -18.66
CA SER A 322 -3.30 2.79 -19.75
C SER A 322 -3.78 1.46 -19.14
N ALA A 323 -4.18 0.53 -19.99
CA ALA A 323 -4.52 -0.83 -19.55
C ALA A 323 -3.34 -1.61 -18.92
N ASP A 324 -2.13 -1.08 -18.99
CA ASP A 324 -0.94 -1.65 -18.36
C ASP A 324 -0.71 -1.09 -16.93
N LEU A 325 -1.64 -0.31 -16.39
CA LEU A 325 -1.56 0.24 -15.04
C LEU A 325 -2.20 -0.73 -14.04
N ASP A 326 -1.47 -1.12 -12.99
CA ASP A 326 -1.97 -2.07 -12.01
C ASP A 326 -2.64 -1.37 -10.82
N LEU A 327 -1.98 -0.37 -10.24
CA LEU A 327 -2.40 0.29 -9.01
C LEU A 327 -2.14 1.80 -9.03
N MET A 328 -2.90 2.50 -8.20
CA MET A 328 -2.62 3.89 -7.85
C MET A 328 -2.09 4.00 -6.42
N ALA A 329 -1.25 4.99 -6.19
CA ALA A 329 -0.79 5.36 -4.85
C ALA A 329 -0.60 6.89 -4.77
N PRO A 330 -0.53 7.48 -3.57
CA PRO A 330 -0.30 8.91 -3.41
C PRO A 330 1.01 9.36 -4.07
N GLY A 331 0.90 10.25 -5.06
CA GLY A 331 2.05 10.85 -5.74
C GLY A 331 2.09 12.38 -5.61
N GLY A 332 0.99 12.98 -5.16
CA GLY A 332 0.86 14.44 -5.03
C GLY A 332 0.53 15.15 -6.33
N GLY A 333 0.62 16.47 -6.34
CA GLY A 333 0.32 17.30 -7.49
C GLY A 333 -1.13 17.74 -7.58
N PHE A 334 -1.51 18.20 -8.77
CA PHE A 334 -2.85 18.69 -9.08
C PHE A 334 -3.71 17.60 -9.69
N ASP A 335 -5.02 17.71 -9.52
CA ASP A 335 -5.98 16.80 -10.14
C ASP A 335 -5.91 16.89 -11.66
N ALA A 336 -6.01 15.76 -12.33
CA ALA A 336 -6.09 15.70 -13.78
C ALA A 336 -7.29 16.48 -14.30
N PRO A 337 -7.13 17.27 -15.40
CA PRO A 337 -8.26 17.98 -16.00
C PRO A 337 -9.33 17.01 -16.48
N ASN A 338 -10.58 17.40 -16.29
CA ASN A 338 -11.73 16.62 -16.71
C ASN A 338 -12.07 16.85 -18.18
N PHE A 339 -11.38 16.19 -19.09
CA PHE A 339 -11.72 16.27 -20.52
C PHE A 339 -12.77 15.23 -20.97
N GLU A 340 -13.03 14.17 -20.20
CA GLU A 340 -13.96 13.09 -20.58
C GLU A 340 -14.64 12.43 -19.37
N GLY A 341 -14.92 13.19 -18.33
CA GLY A 341 -15.48 12.68 -17.07
C GLY A 341 -14.39 12.12 -16.17
N THR A 342 -14.13 12.77 -15.06
CA THR A 342 -13.42 12.17 -13.93
C THR A 342 -14.33 11.13 -13.29
N TRP A 343 -13.78 10.10 -12.70
CA TRP A 343 -14.54 9.07 -11.97
C TRP A 343 -15.38 9.69 -10.83
N ASP A 344 -14.95 10.83 -10.29
CA ASP A 344 -15.68 11.56 -9.27
C ASP A 344 -15.62 13.07 -9.54
N ALA A 345 -16.55 13.55 -10.36
CA ALA A 345 -16.67 14.96 -10.68
C ALA A 345 -17.00 15.84 -9.45
N ALA A 346 -17.46 15.27 -8.34
CA ALA A 346 -17.73 16.01 -7.10
C ALA A 346 -16.43 16.35 -6.34
N HIS A 347 -15.45 15.45 -6.37
CA HIS A 347 -14.19 15.60 -5.65
C HIS A 347 -13.04 16.10 -6.53
N CYS A 348 -12.92 15.60 -7.77
CA CYS A 348 -11.84 15.94 -8.69
C CYS A 348 -12.03 17.33 -9.30
N LYS A 349 -11.21 18.26 -8.86
CA LYS A 349 -11.26 19.67 -9.32
C LYS A 349 -9.96 20.03 -10.02
N PRO A 350 -9.98 20.24 -11.34
CA PRO A 350 -8.84 20.82 -12.03
C PRO A 350 -8.42 22.11 -11.34
N ASN A 351 -7.12 22.31 -11.16
CA ASN A 351 -6.55 23.47 -10.45
C ASN A 351 -6.85 23.53 -8.93
N SER A 352 -7.25 22.41 -8.31
CA SER A 352 -7.20 22.30 -6.83
C SER A 352 -5.78 22.58 -6.34
N LEU A 353 -5.64 23.04 -5.10
CA LEU A 353 -4.31 23.25 -4.52
C LEU A 353 -3.62 21.87 -4.37
N GLY A 354 -2.66 21.62 -5.23
CA GLY A 354 -1.84 20.41 -5.18
C GLY A 354 -1.07 20.31 -3.86
N ARG A 355 -0.98 19.11 -3.30
CA ARG A 355 -0.13 18.84 -2.13
C ARG A 355 0.98 17.87 -2.52
N PRO A 356 2.25 18.20 -2.23
CA PRO A 356 3.37 17.30 -2.49
C PRO A 356 3.37 16.13 -1.51
N ILE A 357 4.18 15.11 -1.83
CA ILE A 357 4.59 14.08 -0.89
C ILE A 357 5.78 14.61 -0.07
N VAL A 358 5.67 14.54 1.25
CA VAL A 358 6.66 15.14 2.15
C VAL A 358 7.48 14.06 2.83
N GLN A 359 8.80 14.09 2.59
CA GLN A 359 9.80 13.28 3.27
C GLN A 359 11.07 14.08 3.50
N GLN A 360 11.93 13.61 4.43
CA GLN A 360 13.20 14.25 4.64
C GLN A 360 14.18 13.92 3.49
N THR A 361 14.67 14.97 2.83
CA THR A 361 15.75 14.88 1.84
C THR A 361 16.60 16.16 1.84
N PHE A 362 17.39 16.40 0.81
CA PHE A 362 18.13 17.65 0.68
C PHE A 362 17.21 18.83 0.41
N LYS A 363 17.49 19.98 1.06
CA LYS A 363 16.78 21.24 0.76
C LYS A 363 16.93 21.68 -0.69
N ARG A 364 18.05 21.32 -1.31
CA ARG A 364 18.37 21.56 -2.73
C ARG A 364 19.29 20.45 -3.23
N PRO A 365 19.21 20.03 -4.49
CA PRO A 365 20.15 19.10 -5.09
C PRO A 365 21.60 19.51 -4.87
N ARG A 366 22.48 18.52 -4.70
CA ARG A 366 23.94 18.66 -4.43
C ARG A 366 24.32 19.34 -3.10
N ARG A 367 23.35 19.79 -2.31
CA ARG A 367 23.58 20.30 -0.95
C ARG A 367 23.49 19.17 0.08
N VAL A 368 24.33 18.18 -0.08
CA VAL A 368 24.34 16.87 0.63
C VAL A 368 24.51 16.96 2.16
N GLN A 369 24.61 18.13 2.72
CA GLN A 369 24.69 18.37 4.18
C GLN A 369 23.48 19.15 4.70
N GLN A 370 22.59 19.62 3.83
CA GLN A 370 21.46 20.46 4.17
C GLN A 370 20.15 19.70 3.99
N PHE A 371 19.69 19.08 5.06
CA PHE A 371 18.45 18.34 5.08
C PHE A 371 17.24 19.22 5.44
N GLY A 372 16.07 18.83 4.96
CA GLY A 372 14.79 19.47 5.24
C GLY A 372 13.64 18.70 4.62
N PHE A 373 12.51 19.35 4.54
CA PHE A 373 11.25 18.80 4.03
C PHE A 373 10.78 19.64 2.83
N PRO A 374 11.44 19.54 1.66
CA PRO A 374 11.05 20.31 0.48
C PRO A 374 9.62 19.95 0.04
N ARG A 375 8.90 20.94 -0.47
CA ARG A 375 7.49 20.81 -0.85
C ARG A 375 7.29 20.86 -2.35
N ASN A 376 8.17 20.21 -3.09
CA ASN A 376 8.16 20.14 -4.55
C ASN A 376 8.40 18.72 -5.06
N PHE A 377 8.15 17.70 -4.22
CA PHE A 377 8.22 16.31 -4.61
C PHE A 377 6.81 15.81 -4.93
N GLU A 378 6.56 15.65 -6.21
CA GLU A 378 5.37 15.05 -6.79
C GLU A 378 5.77 14.20 -7.98
N GLY A 379 5.01 13.15 -8.27
CA GLY A 379 5.33 12.23 -9.38
C GLY A 379 4.91 10.80 -9.07
N THR A 380 4.79 9.99 -10.11
CA THR A 380 4.65 8.53 -9.98
C THR A 380 5.86 7.91 -9.29
N SER A 381 7.01 8.60 -9.33
CA SER A 381 8.21 8.28 -8.53
C SER A 381 7.98 8.35 -7.03
N MET A 382 7.03 9.17 -6.56
CA MET A 382 6.63 9.22 -5.14
C MET A 382 5.53 8.20 -4.83
N ALA A 383 4.74 7.79 -5.82
CA ALA A 383 3.69 6.78 -5.68
C ALA A 383 4.27 5.35 -5.56
N SER A 384 5.17 4.97 -6.43
CA SER A 384 5.78 3.63 -6.46
C SER A 384 6.33 3.15 -5.09
N PRO A 385 7.05 3.96 -4.30
CA PRO A 385 7.57 3.51 -3.01
C PRO A 385 6.48 3.23 -1.96
N HIS A 386 5.25 3.75 -2.10
CA HIS A 386 4.13 3.36 -1.25
C HIS A 386 3.78 1.89 -1.48
N VAL A 387 3.63 1.49 -2.74
CA VAL A 387 3.33 0.10 -3.10
C VAL A 387 4.49 -0.82 -2.71
N ALA A 388 5.74 -0.41 -2.95
CA ALA A 388 6.92 -1.18 -2.53
C ALA A 388 6.96 -1.42 -1.01
N ALA A 389 6.61 -0.42 -0.22
CA ALA A 389 6.58 -0.54 1.23
C ALA A 389 5.42 -1.41 1.72
N ILE A 390 4.25 -1.32 1.11
CA ILE A 390 3.10 -2.19 1.43
C ILE A 390 3.42 -3.64 1.06
N ALA A 391 4.03 -3.88 -0.11
CA ALA A 391 4.53 -5.19 -0.49
C ALA A 391 5.50 -5.77 0.55
N ALA A 392 6.42 -4.93 1.05
CA ALA A 392 7.33 -5.32 2.12
C ALA A 392 6.62 -5.66 3.44
N LEU A 393 5.55 -4.95 3.80
CA LEU A 393 4.70 -5.28 4.96
C LEU A 393 4.02 -6.65 4.78
N VAL A 394 3.42 -6.90 3.61
CA VAL A 394 2.73 -8.18 3.30
C VAL A 394 3.72 -9.35 3.36
N ILE A 395 4.92 -9.20 2.78
CA ILE A 395 5.97 -10.22 2.79
C ILE A 395 6.45 -10.47 4.23
N ALA A 396 6.76 -9.41 4.98
CA ALA A 396 7.28 -9.53 6.34
C ALA A 396 6.28 -10.18 7.30
N THR A 397 4.99 -9.90 7.16
CA THR A 397 3.91 -10.51 7.94
C THR A 397 3.58 -11.95 7.51
N LYS A 398 4.11 -12.40 6.39
CA LYS A 398 3.82 -13.71 5.77
C LYS A 398 2.33 -13.91 5.48
N ARG A 399 1.62 -12.84 5.22
CA ARG A 399 0.16 -12.87 4.97
C ARG A 399 -0.21 -13.82 3.82
N LEU A 400 0.64 -13.92 2.81
CA LEU A 400 0.49 -14.81 1.65
C LEU A 400 1.42 -16.03 1.71
N GLY A 401 1.91 -16.39 2.90
CA GLY A 401 2.93 -17.44 3.04
C GLY A 401 4.34 -16.88 3.15
N ALA A 402 5.33 -17.76 3.27
CA ALA A 402 6.72 -17.38 3.52
C ALA A 402 7.40 -16.71 2.31
N HIS A 403 7.02 -17.12 1.11
CA HIS A 403 7.58 -16.64 -0.17
C HIS A 403 6.45 -16.54 -1.18
N PRO A 404 5.67 -15.45 -1.17
CA PRO A 404 4.63 -15.25 -2.18
C PRO A 404 5.26 -14.98 -3.53
N SER A 405 4.69 -15.55 -4.60
CA SER A 405 5.13 -15.16 -5.95
C SER A 405 4.78 -13.70 -6.24
N PRO A 406 5.50 -13.01 -7.14
CA PRO A 406 5.16 -11.65 -7.56
C PRO A 406 3.70 -11.54 -8.04
N THR A 407 3.23 -12.53 -8.82
CA THR A 407 1.84 -12.56 -9.31
C THR A 407 0.81 -12.76 -8.19
N ASP A 408 1.11 -13.53 -7.14
CA ASP A 408 0.17 -13.68 -6.02
C ASP A 408 0.10 -12.41 -5.20
N LEU A 409 1.24 -11.72 -5.01
CA LEU A 409 1.27 -10.43 -4.33
C LEU A 409 0.55 -9.34 -5.13
N GLU A 410 0.80 -9.24 -6.45
CA GLU A 410 0.12 -8.34 -7.37
C GLU A 410 -1.39 -8.51 -7.26
N ARG A 411 -1.90 -9.72 -7.51
CA ARG A 411 -3.33 -10.05 -7.41
C ARG A 411 -3.91 -9.70 -6.02
N HIS A 412 -3.15 -9.91 -4.96
CA HIS A 412 -3.59 -9.59 -3.61
C HIS A 412 -3.69 -8.08 -3.38
N LEU A 413 -2.70 -7.31 -3.81
CA LEU A 413 -2.73 -5.85 -3.69
C LEU A 413 -3.85 -5.24 -4.55
N GLU A 414 -4.08 -5.76 -5.75
CA GLU A 414 -5.20 -5.36 -6.61
C GLU A 414 -6.56 -5.68 -5.97
N ALA A 415 -6.73 -6.90 -5.45
CA ALA A 415 -7.98 -7.33 -4.81
C ALA A 415 -8.30 -6.57 -3.51
N THR A 416 -7.30 -5.98 -2.88
CA THR A 416 -7.43 -5.21 -1.62
C THR A 416 -7.38 -3.70 -1.82
N ALA A 417 -7.17 -3.24 -3.06
CA ALA A 417 -7.20 -1.82 -3.40
C ALA A 417 -8.61 -1.22 -3.25
N GLN A 418 -8.67 0.06 -3.01
CA GLN A 418 -9.91 0.83 -3.06
C GLN A 418 -10.31 1.00 -4.53
N ALA A 419 -11.21 0.14 -5.01
CA ALA A 419 -11.62 0.10 -6.40
C ALA A 419 -12.32 1.40 -6.84
N THR A 420 -12.18 1.72 -8.12
CA THR A 420 -12.86 2.83 -8.79
C THR A 420 -13.68 2.29 -9.97
N ASP A 421 -14.57 3.09 -10.50
CA ASP A 421 -15.34 2.78 -11.70
C ASP A 421 -14.57 3.07 -13.02
N ARG A 422 -13.30 3.51 -12.90
CA ARG A 422 -12.43 3.86 -14.04
C ARG A 422 -11.11 3.07 -14.04
N PRO A 423 -11.17 1.73 -14.25
CA PRO A 423 -9.96 0.90 -14.27
C PRO A 423 -8.99 1.26 -15.41
N ASP A 424 -9.48 1.89 -16.48
CA ASP A 424 -8.65 2.42 -17.56
C ASP A 424 -7.69 3.54 -17.13
N ARG A 425 -7.94 4.16 -15.98
CA ARG A 425 -7.14 5.27 -15.41
C ARG A 425 -6.51 4.96 -14.06
N TYR A 426 -7.12 4.08 -13.31
CA TYR A 426 -6.76 3.80 -11.91
C TYR A 426 -6.25 2.37 -11.70
N GLY A 427 -6.21 1.53 -12.75
CA GLY A 427 -5.95 0.11 -12.58
C GLY A 427 -6.97 -0.51 -11.63
N ALA A 428 -6.54 -1.32 -10.69
CA ALA A 428 -7.40 -1.87 -9.65
C ALA A 428 -7.86 -0.83 -8.60
N GLY A 429 -7.22 0.34 -8.54
CA GLY A 429 -7.59 1.42 -7.63
C GLY A 429 -6.46 1.90 -6.72
N LEU A 430 -6.81 2.68 -5.70
CA LEU A 430 -5.86 3.20 -4.71
C LEU A 430 -5.45 2.09 -3.73
N VAL A 431 -4.16 1.86 -3.58
CA VAL A 431 -3.62 0.86 -2.67
C VAL A 431 -4.00 1.15 -1.21
N ASP A 432 -4.36 0.10 -0.46
CA ASP A 432 -4.75 0.17 0.94
C ASP A 432 -3.87 -0.76 1.78
N ALA A 433 -3.03 -0.18 2.63
CA ALA A 433 -2.07 -0.94 3.43
C ALA A 433 -2.76 -1.80 4.51
N ALA A 434 -3.85 -1.32 5.09
CA ALA A 434 -4.60 -2.06 6.09
C ALA A 434 -5.35 -3.24 5.45
N ALA A 435 -6.03 -3.02 4.32
CA ALA A 435 -6.72 -4.07 3.60
C ALA A 435 -5.75 -5.17 3.13
N ALA A 436 -4.55 -4.80 2.68
CA ALA A 436 -3.51 -5.74 2.27
C ALA A 436 -2.98 -6.63 3.41
N LEU A 437 -3.16 -6.24 4.67
CA LEU A 437 -2.73 -7.02 5.84
C LEU A 437 -3.88 -7.78 6.53
N ARG A 438 -5.12 -7.49 6.18
CA ARG A 438 -6.31 -8.25 6.62
C ARG A 438 -6.47 -9.52 5.80
#